data_82fe33b3fa25d036d1cda9f334c8d90d
#
_entry.id   82fe33b3fa25d036d1cda9f334c8d90d
#
_cell.length_a   1.000
_cell.length_b   1.000
_cell.length_c   1.000
_cell.angle_alpha   90.00
_cell.angle_beta   90.00
_cell.angle_gamma   90.00
#
_symmetry.space_group_name_H-M   'P 1'
#
loop_
_entity.id
_entity.type
_entity.pdbx_description
1 polymer ?
#
loop_
_entity_poly.entity_id
_entity_poly.type
_entity_poly.pdbx_seq_one_letter_code
_entity_poly.pdbx_strand_id
1 'polypeptide(L)'
;MSLFFYKFACSKVEEMKTDSAFLIPFVGLKDGHHHFDYELDNTFFEGYDFLDFNEANIKVALNFEKKPTILTLDFKAQGKVKIPCDITTELFDFPLDTEFQLVVKFGAEVNQYNDEILILPQGSYELSVSQHLYEMIVLAIPQKRVHPGIEDGTLKSEILDKLKELQPQQESPSEDVDPRWDKLKDLL
;
A
#
# COMPACT_ATOMS: atom_id res chain seq x y z
N MET A 1 35.40 -34.75 20.52
CA MET A 1 33.98 -34.54 20.80
C MET A 1 33.74 -33.03 20.89
N SER A 2 33.39 -32.42 19.79
CA SER A 2 33.18 -30.97 19.68
C SER A 2 31.70 -30.71 19.49
N LEU A 3 31.07 -30.13 20.50
CA LEU A 3 29.68 -29.69 20.46
C LEU A 3 29.59 -28.43 19.62
N PHE A 4 29.06 -28.56 18.41
CA PHE A 4 28.61 -27.43 17.59
C PHE A 4 27.32 -26.84 18.20
N PHE A 5 27.48 -25.76 18.95
CA PHE A 5 26.38 -24.92 19.34
C PHE A 5 25.86 -24.16 18.10
N TYR A 6 24.74 -24.61 17.52
CA TYR A 6 23.94 -23.81 16.61
C TYR A 6 23.35 -22.65 17.41
N LYS A 7 24.00 -21.51 17.35
CA LYS A 7 23.34 -20.23 17.68
C LYS A 7 22.34 -19.93 16.61
N PHE A 8 21.11 -20.29 16.86
CA PHE A 8 19.99 -19.66 16.19
C PHE A 8 20.05 -18.17 16.49
N ALA A 9 20.49 -17.39 15.52
CA ALA A 9 20.32 -15.94 15.56
C ALA A 9 18.81 -15.69 15.51
N CYS A 10 18.24 -15.46 16.68
CA CYS A 10 16.96 -14.80 16.82
C CYS A 10 17.13 -13.46 16.10
N SER A 11 16.54 -13.33 14.90
CA SER A 11 16.44 -12.07 14.22
C SER A 11 15.74 -11.12 15.20
N LYS A 12 16.49 -10.13 15.66
CA LYS A 12 15.96 -8.96 16.33
C LYS A 12 14.86 -8.44 15.40
N VAL A 13 13.64 -8.61 15.81
CA VAL A 13 12.54 -7.77 15.34
C VAL A 13 12.97 -6.39 15.80
N GLU A 14 13.50 -5.58 14.89
CA GLU A 14 13.71 -4.17 15.15
C GLU A 14 12.34 -3.63 15.49
N GLU A 15 12.18 -3.26 16.77
CA GLU A 15 11.03 -2.50 17.21
C GLU A 15 10.98 -1.27 16.29
N MET A 16 10.04 -1.28 15.34
CA MET A 16 9.72 -0.11 14.53
C MET A 16 9.58 1.03 15.53
N LYS A 17 10.38 2.06 15.39
CA LYS A 17 10.25 3.27 16.19
C LYS A 17 8.84 3.78 15.92
N THR A 18 7.94 3.42 16.81
CA THR A 18 6.57 3.91 16.79
C THR A 18 6.69 5.38 17.08
N ASP A 19 6.59 6.19 16.03
CA ASP A 19 6.66 7.62 16.19
C ASP A 19 5.49 8.03 17.09
N SER A 20 5.78 8.67 18.21
CA SER A 20 4.79 9.06 19.21
C SER A 20 3.65 9.91 18.63
N ALA A 21 3.88 10.51 17.46
CA ALA A 21 2.89 11.27 16.72
C ALA A 21 1.72 10.42 16.20
N PHE A 22 1.93 9.13 15.95
CA PHE A 22 0.93 8.19 15.42
C PHE A 22 0.30 7.29 16.49
N LEU A 23 0.55 7.57 17.77
CA LEU A 23 -0.07 6.91 18.91
C LEU A 23 -1.31 7.68 19.35
N ILE A 24 -2.45 7.03 19.38
CA ILE A 24 -3.73 7.61 19.85
C ILE A 24 -4.02 7.06 21.24
N PRO A 25 -3.89 7.87 22.32
CA PRO A 25 -4.23 7.46 23.69
C PRO A 25 -5.75 7.51 23.89
N PHE A 26 -6.46 6.47 23.45
CA PHE A 26 -7.92 6.47 23.41
C PHE A 26 -8.57 6.39 24.80
N VAL A 27 -7.87 5.94 25.85
CA VAL A 27 -8.43 5.88 27.22
C VAL A 27 -8.74 7.27 27.76
N GLY A 28 -7.91 8.26 27.42
CA GLY A 28 -8.13 9.66 27.83
C GLY A 28 -9.22 10.39 27.06
N LEU A 29 -9.71 9.84 25.96
CA LEU A 29 -10.75 10.44 25.15
C LEU A 29 -12.14 10.13 25.71
N LYS A 30 -13.08 11.07 25.57
CA LYS A 30 -14.49 10.85 25.85
C LYS A 30 -15.12 9.97 24.76
N ASP A 31 -16.24 9.31 25.09
CA ASP A 31 -17.02 8.62 24.06
C ASP A 31 -17.59 9.62 23.06
N GLY A 32 -17.56 9.27 21.78
CA GLY A 32 -17.98 10.12 20.66
C GLY A 32 -16.94 10.25 19.57
N HIS A 33 -17.07 11.29 18.75
CA HIS A 33 -16.21 11.51 17.58
C HIS A 33 -15.04 12.43 17.93
N HIS A 34 -13.87 12.07 17.42
CA HIS A 34 -12.62 12.83 17.49
C HIS A 34 -12.03 12.91 16.10
N HIS A 35 -11.31 13.98 15.82
CA HIS A 35 -10.68 14.22 14.54
C HIS A 35 -9.17 14.40 14.73
N PHE A 36 -8.40 13.74 13.87
CA PHE A 36 -6.94 13.83 13.83
C PHE A 36 -6.49 14.05 12.39
N ASP A 37 -5.54 14.95 12.21
CA ASP A 37 -4.93 15.22 10.93
C ASP A 37 -3.45 14.81 10.97
N TYR A 38 -3.00 14.10 9.94
CA TYR A 38 -1.62 13.69 9.79
C TYR A 38 -1.08 14.20 8.46
N GLU A 39 0.17 14.62 8.47
CA GLU A 39 0.93 14.91 7.25
C GLU A 39 2.03 13.86 7.10
N LEU A 40 1.98 13.12 6.00
CA LEU A 40 2.92 12.05 5.70
C LEU A 40 3.87 12.53 4.61
N ASP A 41 5.13 12.64 4.97
CA ASP A 41 6.23 12.97 4.07
C ASP A 41 7.22 11.80 3.97
N ASN A 42 8.31 11.98 3.26
CA ASN A 42 9.32 10.94 3.10
C ASN A 42 9.87 10.42 4.43
N THR A 43 9.95 11.28 5.46
CA THR A 43 10.53 10.90 6.76
C THR A 43 9.67 9.86 7.48
N PHE A 44 8.35 9.91 7.29
CA PHE A 44 7.44 8.88 7.80
C PHE A 44 7.76 7.51 7.19
N PHE A 45 8.03 7.48 5.88
CA PHE A 45 8.25 6.24 5.14
C PHE A 45 9.67 5.66 5.29
N GLU A 46 10.67 6.45 5.72
CA GLU A 46 12.05 5.97 5.93
C GLU A 46 12.16 4.84 6.96
N GLY A 47 11.16 4.69 7.84
CA GLY A 47 11.07 3.61 8.81
C GLY A 47 10.62 2.26 8.25
N TYR A 48 10.21 2.21 6.97
CA TYR A 48 9.69 1.01 6.32
C TYR A 48 10.61 0.53 5.22
N ASP A 49 10.83 -0.79 5.16
CA ASP A 49 11.78 -1.40 4.21
C ASP A 49 11.32 -1.38 2.75
N PHE A 50 10.01 -1.35 2.53
CA PHE A 50 9.43 -1.40 1.19
C PHE A 50 8.82 -0.06 0.81
N LEU A 51 9.42 0.57 -0.21
CA LEU A 51 8.91 1.80 -0.80
C LEU A 51 8.93 1.69 -2.34
N ASP A 52 7.79 1.93 -2.92
CA ASP A 52 7.57 1.86 -4.37
C ASP A 52 7.47 3.25 -5.01
N PHE A 53 7.84 4.29 -4.27
CA PHE A 53 7.82 5.69 -4.68
C PHE A 53 9.05 6.44 -4.16
N ASN A 54 9.36 7.56 -4.78
CA ASN A 54 10.55 8.36 -4.46
C ASN A 54 10.24 9.52 -3.50
N GLU A 55 9.09 10.14 -3.66
CA GLU A 55 8.66 11.27 -2.83
C GLU A 55 7.17 11.12 -2.52
N ALA A 56 6.78 11.49 -1.31
CA ALA A 56 5.39 11.52 -0.87
C ALA A 56 5.06 12.84 -0.18
N ASN A 57 3.87 13.36 -0.46
CA ASN A 57 3.27 14.47 0.27
C ASN A 57 1.77 14.19 0.36
N ILE A 58 1.35 13.66 1.49
CA ILE A 58 0.01 13.12 1.67
C ILE A 58 -0.55 13.68 2.97
N LYS A 59 -1.79 14.15 2.91
CA LYS A 59 -2.57 14.55 4.07
C LYS A 59 -3.60 13.49 4.38
N VAL A 60 -3.66 13.08 5.63
CA VAL A 60 -4.62 12.07 6.10
C VAL A 60 -5.50 12.68 7.17
N ALA A 61 -6.80 12.66 6.92
CA ALA A 61 -7.81 12.99 7.91
C ALA A 61 -8.35 11.70 8.52
N LEU A 62 -8.29 11.59 9.83
CA LEU A 62 -8.81 10.45 10.59
C LEU A 62 -10.02 10.90 11.41
N ASN A 63 -11.18 10.31 11.14
CA ASN A 63 -12.34 10.39 12.01
C ASN A 63 -12.35 9.17 12.93
N PHE A 64 -12.15 9.42 14.20
CA PHE A 64 -12.11 8.40 15.25
C PHE A 64 -13.39 8.43 16.07
N GLU A 65 -14.19 7.37 16.01
CA GLU A 65 -15.38 7.21 16.81
C GLU A 65 -15.10 6.25 17.97
N LYS A 66 -15.22 6.74 19.20
CA LYS A 66 -15.07 5.92 20.40
C LYS A 66 -16.43 5.52 20.94
N LYS A 67 -16.67 4.21 21.03
CA LYS A 67 -17.79 3.58 21.75
C LYS A 67 -17.26 2.69 22.89
N PRO A 68 -18.06 2.32 23.87
CA PRO A 68 -17.58 1.56 25.05
C PRO A 68 -16.90 0.23 24.71
N THR A 69 -17.28 -0.43 23.62
CA THR A 69 -16.80 -1.77 23.25
C THR A 69 -16.08 -1.83 21.91
N ILE A 70 -16.16 -0.77 21.10
CA ILE A 70 -15.66 -0.75 19.73
C ILE A 70 -15.11 0.64 19.46
N LEU A 71 -13.95 0.70 18.77
CA LEU A 71 -13.43 1.92 18.17
C LEU A 71 -13.55 1.80 16.65
N THR A 72 -14.02 2.85 15.98
CA THR A 72 -14.09 2.91 14.52
C THR A 72 -13.19 4.05 14.04
N LEU A 73 -12.33 3.74 13.09
CA LEU A 73 -11.37 4.65 12.52
C LEU A 73 -11.62 4.76 11.03
N ASP A 74 -12.05 5.93 10.56
CA ASP A 74 -12.25 6.23 9.14
C ASP A 74 -11.11 7.13 8.66
N PHE A 75 -10.25 6.59 7.81
CA PHE A 75 -9.11 7.29 7.23
C PHE A 75 -9.46 7.78 5.82
N LYS A 76 -9.07 9.01 5.52
CA LYS A 76 -9.12 9.60 4.19
C LYS A 76 -7.78 10.23 3.88
N ALA A 77 -7.09 9.69 2.87
CA ALA A 77 -5.79 10.17 2.46
C ALA A 77 -5.86 10.84 1.09
N GLN A 78 -5.33 12.04 0.99
CA GLN A 78 -5.27 12.81 -0.25
C GLN A 78 -3.89 13.44 -0.40
N GLY A 79 -3.32 13.34 -1.60
CA GLY A 79 -2.01 13.92 -1.86
C GLY A 79 -1.41 13.51 -3.18
N LYS A 80 -0.09 13.47 -3.21
CA LYS A 80 0.69 13.07 -4.39
C LYS A 80 1.86 12.21 -3.96
N VAL A 81 2.16 11.23 -4.79
CA VAL A 81 3.37 10.41 -4.69
C VAL A 81 4.12 10.48 -6.02
N LYS A 82 5.43 10.54 -5.97
CA LYS A 82 6.27 10.52 -7.16
C LYS A 82 6.73 9.09 -7.45
N ILE A 83 6.25 8.53 -8.53
CA ILE A 83 6.50 7.13 -8.92
C ILE A 83 7.18 7.04 -10.29
N PRO A 84 7.99 6.00 -10.53
CA PRO A 84 8.55 5.75 -11.84
C PRO A 84 7.50 5.14 -12.79
N CYS A 85 7.52 5.56 -14.04
CA CYS A 85 6.73 4.95 -15.10
C CYS A 85 7.31 3.59 -15.49
N ASP A 86 6.48 2.56 -15.61
CA ASP A 86 6.93 1.19 -15.96
C ASP A 86 7.44 1.09 -17.43
N ILE A 87 7.08 2.04 -18.29
CA ILE A 87 7.46 2.04 -19.71
C ILE A 87 8.72 2.88 -19.93
N THR A 88 8.77 4.11 -19.39
CA THR A 88 9.83 5.08 -19.68
C THR A 88 10.83 5.26 -18.56
N THR A 89 10.53 4.71 -17.36
CA THR A 89 11.29 4.93 -16.11
C THR A 89 11.34 6.38 -15.63
N GLU A 90 10.68 7.30 -16.33
CA GLU A 90 10.57 8.69 -15.91
C GLU A 90 9.68 8.84 -14.70
N LEU A 91 10.09 9.70 -13.78
CA LEU A 91 9.31 9.99 -12.56
C LEU A 91 8.16 10.92 -12.89
N PHE A 92 6.99 10.63 -12.36
CA PHE A 92 5.82 11.50 -12.48
C PHE A 92 5.03 11.58 -11.17
N ASP A 93 4.28 12.66 -11.02
CA ASP A 93 3.40 12.86 -9.87
C ASP A 93 2.11 12.09 -10.08
N PHE A 94 1.88 11.11 -9.22
CA PHE A 94 0.64 10.34 -9.19
C PHE A 94 -0.27 10.93 -8.10
N PRO A 95 -1.49 11.39 -8.45
CA PRO A 95 -2.46 11.84 -7.46
C PRO A 95 -2.99 10.64 -6.68
N LEU A 96 -2.95 10.72 -5.37
CA LEU A 96 -3.44 9.68 -4.47
C LEU A 96 -4.68 10.19 -3.75
N ASP A 97 -5.76 9.41 -3.83
CA ASP A 97 -7.01 9.62 -3.10
C ASP A 97 -7.54 8.25 -2.69
N THR A 98 -7.54 7.97 -1.39
CA THR A 98 -7.93 6.67 -0.86
C THR A 98 -8.60 6.80 0.50
N GLU A 99 -9.51 5.86 0.78
CA GLU A 99 -10.22 5.77 2.04
C GLU A 99 -10.06 4.36 2.62
N PHE A 100 -9.95 4.27 3.93
CA PHE A 100 -9.84 3.00 4.64
C PHE A 100 -10.58 3.07 5.97
N GLN A 101 -11.30 2.01 6.34
CA GLN A 101 -11.97 1.90 7.63
C GLN A 101 -11.37 0.76 8.44
N LEU A 102 -11.04 1.04 9.68
CA LEU A 102 -10.56 0.06 10.65
C LEU A 102 -11.51 -0.01 11.85
N VAL A 103 -11.96 -1.21 12.18
CA VAL A 103 -12.75 -1.46 13.39
C VAL A 103 -11.89 -2.15 14.44
N VAL A 104 -11.79 -1.54 15.63
CA VAL A 104 -11.01 -2.07 16.74
C VAL A 104 -11.93 -2.63 17.80
N LYS A 105 -11.72 -3.88 18.18
CA LYS A 105 -12.44 -4.58 19.25
C LYS A 105 -11.48 -4.96 20.37
N PHE A 106 -12.01 -5.13 21.57
CA PHE A 106 -11.22 -5.59 22.73
C PHE A 106 -11.52 -7.07 23.01
N GLY A 107 -10.46 -7.89 23.06
CA GLY A 107 -10.62 -9.34 23.23
C GLY A 107 -9.34 -10.03 23.71
N ALA A 108 -9.47 -11.34 23.96
CA ALA A 108 -8.34 -12.19 24.37
C ALA A 108 -7.59 -12.82 23.16
N GLU A 109 -8.23 -12.89 22.00
CA GLU A 109 -7.65 -13.48 20.78
C GLU A 109 -7.04 -12.37 19.94
N VAL A 110 -5.75 -12.49 19.68
CA VAL A 110 -5.04 -11.61 18.72
C VAL A 110 -5.41 -12.06 17.31
N ASN A 111 -5.68 -11.10 16.45
CA ASN A 111 -6.12 -11.29 15.06
C ASN A 111 -5.43 -12.43 14.34
N GLN A 112 -6.24 -13.25 13.75
CA GLN A 112 -5.72 -14.26 12.85
C GLN A 112 -6.08 -14.07 11.38
N TYR A 113 -7.10 -13.31 10.96
CA TYR A 113 -7.46 -13.31 9.52
C TYR A 113 -8.52 -12.25 9.11
N ASN A 114 -8.51 -11.04 9.65
CA ASN A 114 -9.49 -10.04 9.21
C ASN A 114 -8.85 -8.64 9.17
N ASP A 115 -8.48 -8.18 7.98
CA ASP A 115 -7.73 -6.93 7.76
C ASP A 115 -8.52 -5.67 8.20
N GLU A 116 -9.85 -5.77 8.26
CA GLU A 116 -10.73 -4.66 8.67
C GLU A 116 -11.01 -4.62 10.18
N ILE A 117 -10.68 -5.69 10.93
CA ILE A 117 -10.95 -5.79 12.35
C ILE A 117 -9.66 -6.05 13.12
N LEU A 118 -9.23 -5.09 13.89
CA LEU A 118 -8.11 -5.22 14.81
C LEU A 118 -8.61 -5.62 16.19
N ILE A 119 -8.02 -6.66 16.80
CA ILE A 119 -8.33 -7.06 18.16
C ILE A 119 -7.19 -6.61 19.08
N LEU A 120 -7.50 -5.69 19.98
CA LEU A 120 -6.57 -5.25 21.02
C LEU A 120 -6.78 -6.05 22.31
N PRO A 121 -5.69 -6.37 23.04
CA PRO A 121 -5.79 -6.96 24.37
C PRO A 121 -6.62 -6.08 25.30
N GLN A 122 -7.34 -6.72 26.24
CA GLN A 122 -8.04 -6.00 27.29
C GLN A 122 -7.03 -5.24 28.14
N GLY A 123 -7.29 -3.96 28.40
CA GLY A 123 -6.39 -3.09 29.17
C GLY A 123 -5.42 -2.27 28.30
N SER A 124 -5.47 -2.40 26.99
CA SER A 124 -4.75 -1.48 26.09
C SER A 124 -5.25 -0.05 26.31
N TYR A 125 -4.35 0.91 26.28
CA TYR A 125 -4.64 2.32 26.55
C TYR A 125 -4.34 3.23 25.35
N GLU A 126 -3.63 2.73 24.37
CA GLU A 126 -3.22 3.45 23.16
C GLU A 126 -3.29 2.54 21.93
N LEU A 127 -3.42 3.15 20.76
CA LEU A 127 -3.45 2.50 19.45
C LEU A 127 -2.45 3.16 18.54
N SER A 128 -1.53 2.39 17.94
CA SER A 128 -0.67 2.86 16.87
C SER A 128 -1.38 2.75 15.52
N VAL A 129 -1.41 3.84 14.77
CA VAL A 129 -2.01 3.88 13.43
C VAL A 129 -0.96 3.94 12.32
N SER A 130 0.33 4.02 12.65
CA SER A 130 1.42 4.19 11.69
C SER A 130 1.46 3.09 10.63
N GLN A 131 1.35 1.83 11.04
CA GLN A 131 1.36 0.70 10.10
C GLN A 131 0.17 0.74 9.15
N HIS A 132 -1.04 1.02 9.65
CA HIS A 132 -2.24 1.09 8.82
C HIS A 132 -2.20 2.25 7.82
N LEU A 133 -1.61 3.39 8.22
CA LEU A 133 -1.36 4.52 7.33
C LEU A 133 -0.40 4.14 6.20
N TYR A 134 0.70 3.47 6.54
CA TYR A 134 1.68 2.98 5.56
C TYR A 134 1.03 2.00 4.57
N GLU A 135 0.35 0.97 5.07
CA GLU A 135 -0.31 -0.06 4.25
C GLU A 135 -1.37 0.55 3.32
N MET A 136 -2.20 1.45 3.83
CA MET A 136 -3.23 2.14 3.04
C MET A 136 -2.60 2.91 1.86
N ILE A 137 -1.49 3.62 2.07
CA ILE A 137 -0.83 4.40 1.03
C ILE A 137 -0.17 3.49 -0.01
N VAL A 138 0.56 2.46 0.43
CA VAL A 138 1.26 1.54 -0.48
C VAL A 138 0.26 0.76 -1.34
N LEU A 139 -0.85 0.31 -0.75
CA LEU A 139 -1.89 -0.42 -1.49
C LEU A 139 -2.70 0.46 -2.45
N ALA A 140 -2.75 1.78 -2.21
CA ALA A 140 -3.42 2.72 -3.11
C ALA A 140 -2.63 3.00 -4.40
N ILE A 141 -1.34 2.69 -4.43
CA ILE A 141 -0.51 2.84 -5.63
C ILE A 141 -0.82 1.70 -6.61
N PRO A 142 -1.20 2.00 -7.86
CA PRO A 142 -1.53 0.96 -8.83
C PRO A 142 -0.30 0.13 -9.20
N GLN A 143 -0.52 -1.16 -9.47
CA GLN A 143 0.55 -2.06 -9.91
C GLN A 143 1.10 -1.69 -11.28
N LYS A 144 0.26 -1.15 -12.17
CA LYS A 144 0.67 -0.65 -13.50
C LYS A 144 0.75 0.87 -13.46
N ARG A 145 1.96 1.39 -13.61
CA ARG A 145 2.29 2.82 -13.52
C ARG A 145 2.65 3.35 -14.88
N VAL A 146 1.73 4.03 -15.53
CA VAL A 146 1.93 4.61 -16.85
C VAL A 146 1.83 6.12 -16.73
N HIS A 147 2.86 6.82 -17.24
CA HIS A 147 2.86 8.26 -17.27
C HIS A 147 1.69 8.77 -18.13
N PRO A 148 0.82 9.66 -17.64
CA PRO A 148 -0.35 10.14 -18.37
C PRO A 148 0.00 10.75 -19.74
N GLY A 149 1.15 11.37 -19.87
CA GLY A 149 1.65 11.92 -21.13
C GLY A 149 1.92 10.89 -22.24
N ILE A 150 1.92 9.58 -21.92
CA ILE A 150 2.04 8.52 -22.94
C ILE A 150 0.69 8.34 -23.64
N GLU A 151 -0.40 8.33 -22.88
CA GLU A 151 -1.76 8.18 -23.40
C GLU A 151 -2.18 9.42 -24.20
N ASP A 152 -1.83 10.60 -23.70
CA ASP A 152 -2.12 11.89 -24.35
C ASP A 152 -1.16 12.21 -25.52
N GLY A 153 -0.10 11.42 -25.71
CA GLY A 153 0.92 11.65 -26.75
C GLY A 153 1.79 12.90 -26.50
N THR A 154 1.76 13.48 -25.31
CA THR A 154 2.53 14.68 -24.95
C THR A 154 3.96 14.36 -24.54
N LEU A 155 4.19 13.14 -24.01
CA LEU A 155 5.51 12.68 -23.61
C LEU A 155 6.30 12.22 -24.83
N LYS A 156 7.44 12.89 -25.09
CA LYS A 156 8.40 12.47 -26.11
C LYS A 156 9.59 11.84 -25.41
N SER A 157 9.74 10.53 -25.58
CA SER A 157 10.85 9.78 -25.02
C SER A 157 11.47 8.89 -26.12
N GLU A 158 12.80 8.84 -26.17
CA GLU A 158 13.52 7.92 -27.08
C GLU A 158 13.11 6.46 -26.87
N ILE A 159 12.71 6.12 -25.66
CA ILE A 159 12.24 4.78 -25.29
C ILE A 159 10.93 4.46 -26.01
N LEU A 160 10.01 5.43 -26.08
CA LEU A 160 8.72 5.27 -26.77
C LEU A 160 8.92 5.09 -28.29
N ASP A 161 9.86 5.80 -28.88
CA ASP A 161 10.16 5.68 -30.29
C ASP A 161 10.77 4.31 -30.61
N LYS A 162 11.70 3.83 -29.79
CA LYS A 162 12.25 2.46 -29.89
C LYS A 162 11.18 1.37 -29.70
N LEU A 163 10.26 1.58 -28.75
CA LEU A 163 9.15 0.62 -28.54
C LEU A 163 8.23 0.54 -29.75
N LYS A 164 7.96 1.67 -30.43
CA LYS A 164 7.17 1.68 -31.66
C LYS A 164 7.89 0.95 -32.82
N GLU A 165 9.19 1.10 -32.91
CA GLU A 165 10.00 0.39 -33.92
C GLU A 165 10.04 -1.13 -33.68
N LEU A 166 10.04 -1.55 -32.41
CA LEU A 166 10.09 -2.95 -31.99
C LEU A 166 8.72 -3.61 -31.91
N GLN A 167 7.63 -2.85 -32.04
CA GLN A 167 6.30 -3.45 -32.11
C GLN A 167 6.22 -4.38 -33.32
N PRO A 168 5.83 -5.66 -33.12
CA PRO A 168 5.61 -6.55 -34.24
C PRO A 168 4.56 -5.89 -35.15
N GLN A 169 4.94 -5.71 -36.43
CA GLN A 169 3.93 -5.32 -37.42
C GLN A 169 2.82 -6.36 -37.30
N GLN A 170 1.61 -5.91 -37.03
CA GLN A 170 0.44 -6.78 -37.03
C GLN A 170 0.38 -7.39 -38.43
N GLU A 171 0.98 -8.55 -38.60
CA GLU A 171 0.66 -9.40 -39.72
C GLU A 171 -0.86 -9.59 -39.61
N SER A 172 -1.58 -9.18 -40.64
CA SER A 172 -3.00 -9.47 -40.81
C SER A 172 -3.19 -10.94 -40.41
N PRO A 173 -4.21 -11.27 -39.60
CA PRO A 173 -4.41 -12.64 -39.12
C PRO A 173 -4.41 -13.53 -40.37
N SER A 174 -3.35 -14.31 -40.54
CA SER A 174 -3.36 -15.37 -41.52
C SER A 174 -4.48 -16.30 -41.10
N GLU A 175 -5.44 -16.57 -41.98
CA GLU A 175 -6.51 -17.53 -41.76
C GLU A 175 -5.99 -18.96 -41.50
N ASP A 176 -4.68 -19.15 -41.60
CA ASP A 176 -4.00 -20.39 -41.27
C ASP A 176 -3.91 -20.56 -39.75
N VAL A 177 -4.95 -21.12 -39.20
CA VAL A 177 -4.96 -21.62 -37.83
C VAL A 177 -3.93 -22.75 -37.74
N ASP A 178 -2.93 -22.61 -36.85
CA ASP A 178 -1.91 -23.64 -36.61
C ASP A 178 -2.59 -25.01 -36.38
N PRO A 179 -2.29 -26.04 -37.21
CA PRO A 179 -2.96 -27.35 -37.13
C PRO A 179 -2.86 -28.00 -35.76
N ARG A 180 -1.90 -27.56 -34.91
CA ARG A 180 -1.77 -28.05 -33.53
C ARG A 180 -2.96 -27.73 -32.65
N TRP A 181 -3.74 -26.70 -32.99
CA TRP A 181 -4.91 -26.23 -32.25
C TRP A 181 -6.22 -26.93 -32.67
N ASP A 182 -6.20 -27.68 -33.78
CA ASP A 182 -7.42 -28.35 -34.29
C ASP A 182 -8.01 -29.34 -33.28
N LYS A 183 -7.15 -29.99 -32.48
CA LYS A 183 -7.61 -30.88 -31.41
C LYS A 183 -8.35 -30.19 -30.26
N LEU A 184 -8.22 -28.88 -30.12
CA LEU A 184 -8.97 -28.10 -29.10
C LEU A 184 -10.37 -27.73 -29.59
N LYS A 185 -10.61 -27.69 -30.91
CA LYS A 185 -11.94 -27.42 -31.48
C LYS A 185 -12.93 -28.58 -31.19
N ASP A 186 -12.41 -29.79 -31.02
CA ASP A 186 -13.21 -30.97 -30.70
C ASP A 186 -13.63 -31.03 -29.21
N LEU A 187 -13.16 -30.11 -28.38
CA LEU A 187 -13.46 -30.02 -26.95
C LEU A 187 -14.48 -28.94 -26.61
N LEU A 188 -14.92 -28.16 -27.58
CA LEU A 188 -15.94 -27.09 -27.48
C LEU A 188 -17.25 -27.57 -28.10
#